data_befd496f7ef0efb34bb67dea72a873e5
#
_entry.id   befd496f7ef0efb34bb67dea72a873e5
#
_cell.length_a   1.000
_cell.length_b   1.000
_cell.length_c   1.000
_cell.angle_alpha   90.00
_cell.angle_beta   90.00
_cell.angle_gamma   90.00
#
_symmetry.space_group_name_H-M   'P 1'
#
loop_
_entity.id
_entity.type
_entity.pdbx_description
1 polymer ?
#
loop_
_entity_poly.entity_id
_entity_poly.type
_entity_poly.pdbx_seq_one_letter_code
_entity_poly.pdbx_strand_id
1 'polypeptide(L)'
;MKYINYREERNHGTIDFPIEFYHVTPNHPRYEMSYHWHIEYELIRVLKGKLLMSIGENEFTAVAGDLIFIKGGLLHGGIPKDCVYECLVFNLESLMAVNHASERLLKKIGSDTLTIPALIKAPVKNLEHITSM
;
A
#
# COMPACT_ATOMS: atom_id res chain seq x y z
N MET A 1 18.16 -9.98 -9.82
CA MET A 1 18.97 -9.90 -8.61
C MET A 1 19.34 -8.51 -8.17
N LYS A 2 19.40 -7.54 -9.08
CA LYS A 2 19.74 -6.18 -8.67
C LYS A 2 18.73 -5.55 -7.71
N TYR A 3 17.51 -6.09 -7.61
CA TYR A 3 16.50 -5.55 -6.70
C TYR A 3 16.55 -6.13 -5.30
N ILE A 4 17.38 -7.16 -5.05
CA ILE A 4 17.48 -7.75 -3.72
C ILE A 4 18.03 -6.75 -2.69
N ASN A 5 18.87 -5.81 -3.14
CA ASN A 5 19.46 -4.78 -2.28
C ASN A 5 18.42 -3.76 -1.81
N TYR A 6 17.25 -3.72 -2.45
CA TYR A 6 16.17 -2.80 -2.10
C TYR A 6 15.11 -3.45 -1.20
N ARG A 7 15.34 -4.69 -0.78
CA ARG A 7 14.40 -5.37 0.11
C ARG A 7 14.42 -4.72 1.49
N GLU A 8 13.23 -4.37 1.97
CA GLU A 8 13.08 -3.91 3.34
C GLU A 8 13.14 -5.13 4.26
N GLU A 9 14.08 -5.12 5.22
CA GLU A 9 14.27 -6.24 6.12
C GLU A 9 13.42 -6.15 7.39
N ARG A 10 12.67 -5.06 7.52
CA ARG A 10 11.81 -4.86 8.67
C ARG A 10 10.57 -5.74 8.59
N ASN A 11 10.24 -6.40 9.69
CA ASN A 11 8.98 -7.12 9.80
C ASN A 11 7.85 -6.14 10.12
N HIS A 12 6.72 -6.29 9.42
CA HIS A 12 5.54 -5.46 9.64
C HIS A 12 4.49 -6.26 10.38
N GLY A 13 4.13 -5.76 11.58
CA GLY A 13 3.21 -6.47 12.45
C GLY A 13 3.88 -7.60 13.21
N THR A 14 3.07 -8.47 13.78
CA THR A 14 3.51 -9.63 14.55
C THR A 14 2.87 -10.90 14.01
N ILE A 15 3.30 -12.06 14.52
CA ILE A 15 2.68 -13.34 14.15
C ILE A 15 1.19 -13.34 14.48
N ASP A 16 0.82 -12.76 15.64
CA ASP A 16 -0.57 -12.69 16.08
C ASP A 16 -1.35 -11.54 15.43
N PHE A 17 -0.65 -10.52 14.97
CA PHE A 17 -1.26 -9.36 14.32
C PHE A 17 -0.42 -8.94 13.11
N PRO A 18 -0.62 -9.61 11.97
CA PRO A 18 0.21 -9.42 10.77
C PRO A 18 -0.17 -8.16 9.96
N ILE A 19 -0.53 -7.08 10.64
CA ILE A 19 -0.92 -5.81 10.03
C ILE A 19 -0.19 -4.70 10.77
N GLU A 20 0.35 -3.74 10.02
CA GLU A 20 0.95 -2.54 10.58
C GLU A 20 0.37 -1.32 9.88
N PHE A 21 0.03 -0.30 10.68
CA PHE A 21 -0.57 0.93 10.20
C PHE A 21 0.36 2.10 10.46
N TYR A 22 0.51 2.97 9.45
CA TYR A 22 1.28 4.20 9.56
C TYR A 22 0.43 5.39 9.19
N HIS A 23 0.51 6.45 10.00
CA HIS A 23 -0.02 7.76 9.65
C HIS A 23 1.17 8.67 9.40
N VAL A 24 1.33 9.12 8.16
CA VAL A 24 2.57 9.78 7.72
C VAL A 24 2.30 11.25 7.41
N THR A 25 2.95 12.11 8.19
CA THR A 25 2.95 13.55 8.01
C THR A 25 4.33 14.00 7.55
N PRO A 26 4.51 15.29 7.14
CA PRO A 26 5.83 15.77 6.71
C PRO A 26 6.96 15.61 7.72
N ASN A 27 6.63 15.46 8.99
CA ASN A 27 7.64 15.26 10.04
C ASN A 27 7.97 13.78 10.29
N HIS A 28 7.27 12.88 9.62
CA HIS A 28 7.47 11.45 9.83
C HIS A 28 8.78 10.98 9.17
N PRO A 29 9.55 10.07 9.82
CA PRO A 29 10.79 9.56 9.23
C PRO A 29 10.59 8.87 7.88
N ARG A 30 9.40 8.36 7.61
CA ARG A 30 9.06 7.66 6.37
C ARG A 30 8.34 8.55 5.36
N TYR A 31 8.37 9.87 5.56
CA TYR A 31 7.66 10.80 4.69
C TYR A 31 8.06 10.62 3.24
N GLU A 32 9.36 10.69 2.95
CA GLU A 32 9.88 10.34 1.63
C GLU A 32 10.09 8.83 1.59
N MET A 33 9.47 8.19 0.61
CA MET A 33 9.51 6.74 0.47
C MET A 33 10.57 6.38 -0.56
N SER A 34 11.74 5.96 -0.08
CA SER A 34 12.80 5.50 -0.98
C SER A 34 12.42 4.18 -1.63
N TYR A 35 13.02 3.90 -2.79
CA TYR A 35 12.76 2.66 -3.51
C TYR A 35 13.08 1.45 -2.65
N HIS A 36 12.09 0.56 -2.47
CA HIS A 36 12.24 -0.67 -1.71
C HIS A 36 11.16 -1.67 -2.13
N TRP A 37 11.31 -2.91 -1.68
CA TRP A 37 10.27 -3.92 -1.81
C TRP A 37 10.21 -4.77 -0.54
N HIS A 38 9.04 -5.35 -0.30
CA HIS A 38 8.82 -6.27 0.80
C HIS A 38 7.77 -7.30 0.37
N ILE A 39 7.71 -8.42 1.09
CA ILE A 39 6.76 -9.48 0.76
C ILE A 39 5.32 -9.09 1.11
N GLU A 40 5.15 -8.18 2.04
CA GLU A 40 3.83 -7.72 2.46
C GLU A 40 3.17 -6.90 1.35
N TYR A 41 1.84 -6.88 1.37
CA TYR A 41 1.01 -6.02 0.55
C TYR A 41 0.81 -4.70 1.26
N GLU A 42 0.53 -3.66 0.51
CA GLU A 42 0.35 -2.34 1.08
C GLU A 42 -0.83 -1.62 0.45
N LEU A 43 -1.61 -0.94 1.29
CA LEU A 43 -2.69 -0.06 0.86
C LEU A 43 -2.41 1.32 1.40
N ILE A 44 -2.34 2.31 0.52
CA ILE A 44 -2.06 3.70 0.88
C ILE A 44 -3.29 4.54 0.59
N ARG A 45 -3.67 5.38 1.53
CA ARG A 45 -4.71 6.38 1.34
C ARG A 45 -4.11 7.77 1.47
N VAL A 46 -4.26 8.58 0.43
CA VAL A 46 -3.78 9.97 0.46
C VAL A 46 -4.87 10.83 1.10
N LEU A 47 -4.53 11.52 2.17
CA LEU A 47 -5.46 12.37 2.91
C LEU A 47 -5.35 13.83 2.51
N LYS A 48 -4.15 14.28 2.15
CA LYS A 48 -3.89 15.66 1.80
C LYS A 48 -2.71 15.73 0.84
N GLY A 49 -2.75 16.69 -0.08
CA GLY A 49 -1.62 16.97 -0.97
C GLY A 49 -1.49 15.96 -2.10
N LYS A 50 -0.25 15.73 -2.49
CA LYS A 50 0.08 14.86 -3.62
C LYS A 50 1.16 13.87 -3.25
N LEU A 51 1.07 12.67 -3.81
CA LEU A 51 2.07 11.64 -3.66
C LEU A 51 2.43 11.10 -5.04
N LEU A 52 3.64 11.41 -5.49
CA LEU A 52 4.15 10.89 -6.75
C LEU A 52 4.70 9.50 -6.51
N MET A 53 4.03 8.49 -7.04
CA MET A 53 4.37 7.09 -6.81
C MET A 53 5.04 6.47 -8.02
N SER A 54 6.00 5.59 -7.72
CA SER A 54 6.59 4.70 -8.71
C SER A 54 6.38 3.27 -8.22
N ILE A 55 5.72 2.45 -9.02
CA ILE A 55 5.50 1.03 -8.71
C ILE A 55 5.96 0.23 -9.92
N GLY A 56 7.04 -0.55 -9.75
CA GLY A 56 7.68 -1.20 -10.89
C GLY A 56 8.13 -0.16 -11.91
N GLU A 57 7.62 -0.25 -13.12
CA GLU A 57 7.93 0.70 -14.20
C GLU A 57 6.86 1.79 -14.36
N ASN A 58 5.82 1.76 -13.55
CA ASN A 58 4.70 2.70 -13.65
C ASN A 58 4.89 3.87 -12.69
N GLU A 59 4.61 5.06 -13.18
CA GLU A 59 4.62 6.28 -12.38
C GLU A 59 3.27 6.97 -12.49
N PHE A 60 2.79 7.50 -11.37
CA PHE A 60 1.54 8.25 -11.33
C PHE A 60 1.52 9.18 -10.13
N THR A 61 0.63 10.16 -10.15
CA THR A 61 0.42 11.07 -9.03
C THR A 61 -0.92 10.79 -8.39
N ALA A 62 -0.89 10.48 -7.10
CA ALA A 62 -2.11 10.32 -6.30
C ALA A 62 -2.39 11.63 -5.56
N VAL A 63 -3.65 11.96 -5.39
CA VAL A 63 -4.11 13.16 -4.68
C VAL A 63 -5.08 12.77 -3.57
N ALA A 64 -5.44 13.73 -2.74
CA ALA A 64 -6.33 13.50 -1.60
C ALA A 64 -7.58 12.70 -2.01
N GLY A 65 -7.88 11.66 -1.27
CA GLY A 65 -8.99 10.74 -1.52
C GLY A 65 -8.62 9.49 -2.31
N ASP A 66 -7.47 9.49 -2.98
CA ASP A 66 -7.04 8.34 -3.78
C ASP A 66 -6.53 7.21 -2.89
N LEU A 67 -6.71 5.98 -3.38
CA LEU A 67 -6.15 4.78 -2.78
C LEU A 67 -5.10 4.19 -3.72
N ILE A 68 -4.02 3.69 -3.15
CA ILE A 68 -2.94 3.04 -3.89
C ILE A 68 -2.79 1.63 -3.33
N PHE A 69 -2.85 0.64 -4.21
CA PHE A 69 -2.66 -0.76 -3.83
C PHE A 69 -1.33 -1.26 -4.37
N ILE A 70 -0.47 -1.77 -3.48
CA ILE A 70 0.85 -2.29 -3.86
C ILE A 70 0.90 -3.76 -3.52
N LYS A 71 0.99 -4.58 -4.56
CA LYS A 71 1.10 -6.02 -4.42
C LYS A 71 2.46 -6.39 -3.84
N GLY A 72 2.50 -7.44 -3.03
CA GLY A 72 3.75 -7.92 -2.43
C GLY A 72 4.82 -8.23 -3.47
N GLY A 73 6.06 -7.88 -3.16
CA GLY A 73 7.21 -8.11 -4.01
C GLY A 73 7.49 -7.04 -5.05
N LEU A 74 6.63 -6.05 -5.22
CA LEU A 74 6.85 -4.98 -6.19
C LEU A 74 7.74 -3.90 -5.63
N LEU A 75 8.73 -3.50 -6.43
CA LEU A 75 9.60 -2.37 -6.12
C LEU A 75 8.78 -1.08 -6.21
N HIS A 76 8.81 -0.28 -5.17
CA HIS A 76 8.04 0.96 -5.13
C HIS A 76 8.73 2.04 -4.33
N GLY A 77 8.35 3.28 -4.61
CA GLY A 77 8.81 4.45 -3.89
C GLY A 77 7.85 5.60 -4.12
N GLY A 78 8.00 6.66 -3.33
CA GLY A 78 7.11 7.80 -3.43
C GLY A 78 7.76 9.10 -3.00
N ILE A 79 7.39 10.18 -3.69
CA ILE A 79 7.83 11.53 -3.36
C ILE A 79 6.58 12.33 -2.99
N PRO A 80 6.40 12.65 -1.69
CA PRO A 80 5.26 13.42 -1.24
C PRO A 80 5.49 14.91 -1.45
N LYS A 81 4.38 15.65 -1.64
CA LYS A 81 4.41 17.09 -1.73
C LYS A 81 3.24 17.66 -0.93
N ASP A 82 3.54 18.34 0.17
CA ASP A 82 2.54 18.84 1.12
C ASP A 82 1.51 17.77 1.44
N CYS A 83 1.97 16.55 1.70
CA CYS A 83 1.16 15.36 1.71
C CYS A 83 0.98 14.81 3.11
N VAL A 84 -0.20 14.26 3.37
CA VAL A 84 -0.48 13.42 4.52
C VAL A 84 -1.10 12.15 3.96
N TYR A 85 -0.55 11.01 4.34
CA TYR A 85 -1.06 9.74 3.87
C TYR A 85 -0.99 8.67 4.95
N GLU A 86 -1.79 7.64 4.78
CA GLU A 86 -1.84 6.50 5.68
C GLU A 86 -1.49 5.23 4.92
N CYS A 87 -0.73 4.35 5.56
CA CYS A 87 -0.32 3.08 4.97
C CYS A 87 -0.79 1.93 5.84
N LEU A 88 -1.38 0.93 5.21
CA LEU A 88 -1.70 -0.34 5.84
C LEU A 88 -0.83 -1.39 5.17
N VAL A 89 0.07 -1.99 5.94
CA VAL A 89 0.98 -3.03 5.45
C VAL A 89 0.57 -4.35 6.08
N PHE A 90 0.36 -5.38 5.28
CA PHE A 90 -0.15 -6.65 5.79
C PHE A 90 0.44 -7.85 5.06
N ASN A 91 0.55 -8.95 5.79
CA ASN A 91 0.99 -10.21 5.25
C ASN A 91 -0.23 -10.99 4.76
N LEU A 92 -0.33 -11.18 3.45
CA LEU A 92 -1.49 -11.81 2.84
C LEU A 92 -1.68 -13.27 3.28
N GLU A 93 -0.58 -14.03 3.34
CA GLU A 93 -0.64 -15.43 3.74
C GLU A 93 -1.10 -15.59 5.18
N SER A 94 -0.62 -14.72 6.07
CA SER A 94 -1.04 -14.75 7.47
C SER A 94 -2.52 -14.43 7.64
N LEU A 95 -3.04 -13.51 6.83
CA LEU A 95 -4.47 -13.19 6.84
C LEU A 95 -5.30 -14.37 6.32
N MET A 96 -4.80 -15.08 5.31
CA MET A 96 -5.48 -16.28 4.79
C MET A 96 -5.61 -17.37 5.83
N ALA A 97 -4.62 -17.50 6.71
CA ALA A 97 -4.62 -18.53 7.74
C ALA A 97 -5.68 -18.29 8.83
N VAL A 98 -6.17 -17.07 8.95
CA VAL A 98 -7.15 -16.68 10.00
C VAL A 98 -8.59 -16.92 9.57
N ASN A 99 -8.89 -16.87 8.28
CA ASN A 99 -10.27 -16.93 7.80
C ASN A 99 -10.40 -17.74 6.53
N HIS A 100 -10.92 -18.96 6.65
CA HIS A 100 -11.13 -19.84 5.51
C HIS A 100 -12.12 -19.30 4.48
N ALA A 101 -13.10 -18.51 4.91
CA ALA A 101 -14.08 -17.93 3.98
C ALA A 101 -13.46 -16.93 3.01
N SER A 102 -12.42 -16.23 3.45
CA SER A 102 -11.71 -15.25 2.63
C SER A 102 -10.55 -15.85 1.84
N GLU A 103 -10.17 -17.09 2.15
CA GLU A 103 -8.98 -17.74 1.58
C GLU A 103 -9.01 -17.78 0.05
N ARG A 104 -10.17 -18.10 -0.51
CA ARG A 104 -10.30 -18.22 -1.96
C ARG A 104 -10.07 -16.87 -2.67
N LEU A 105 -10.63 -15.80 -2.11
CA LEU A 105 -10.45 -14.45 -2.66
C LEU A 105 -9.00 -14.00 -2.54
N LEU A 106 -8.38 -14.22 -1.39
CA LEU A 106 -7.01 -13.83 -1.15
C LEU A 106 -6.03 -14.58 -2.05
N LYS A 107 -6.29 -15.86 -2.32
CA LYS A 107 -5.48 -16.64 -3.27
C LYS A 107 -5.58 -16.09 -4.68
N LYS A 108 -6.77 -15.66 -5.10
CA LYS A 108 -6.96 -15.06 -6.42
C LYS A 108 -6.16 -13.77 -6.57
N ILE A 109 -6.13 -12.93 -5.53
CA ILE A 109 -5.32 -11.71 -5.53
C ILE A 109 -3.84 -12.06 -5.63
N GLY A 110 -3.37 -13.02 -4.84
CA GLY A 110 -1.97 -13.43 -4.82
C GLY A 110 -1.51 -14.10 -6.10
N SER A 111 -2.40 -14.79 -6.81
CA SER A 111 -2.06 -15.52 -8.03
C SER A 111 -2.31 -14.75 -9.32
N ASP A 112 -2.70 -13.48 -9.22
CA ASP A 112 -3.02 -12.61 -10.37
C ASP A 112 -4.27 -13.03 -11.15
N THR A 113 -5.07 -13.96 -10.64
CA THR A 113 -6.34 -14.29 -11.29
C THR A 113 -7.40 -13.22 -11.06
N LEU A 114 -7.21 -12.38 -10.04
CA LEU A 114 -8.04 -11.20 -9.79
C LEU A 114 -7.13 -9.99 -9.82
N THR A 115 -7.39 -9.08 -10.75
CA THR A 115 -6.58 -7.87 -10.91
C THR A 115 -7.19 -6.70 -10.14
N ILE A 116 -6.39 -6.06 -9.29
CA ILE A 116 -6.76 -4.84 -8.60
C ILE A 116 -5.86 -3.73 -9.13
N PRO A 117 -6.42 -2.60 -9.62
CA PRO A 117 -5.60 -1.52 -10.14
C PRO A 117 -4.74 -0.92 -9.03
N ALA A 118 -3.51 -0.50 -9.38
CA ALA A 118 -2.60 0.11 -8.42
C ALA A 118 -3.13 1.44 -7.89
N LEU A 119 -3.81 2.21 -8.73
CA LEU A 119 -4.40 3.49 -8.34
C LEU A 119 -5.91 3.44 -8.48
N ILE A 120 -6.60 3.75 -7.38
CA ILE A 120 -8.06 3.83 -7.34
C ILE A 120 -8.44 5.26 -7.02
N LYS A 121 -9.03 5.93 -8.01
CA LYS A 121 -9.47 7.32 -7.86
C LYS A 121 -10.77 7.40 -7.10
N ALA A 122 -10.83 8.31 -6.11
CA ALA A 122 -12.08 8.54 -5.40
C ALA A 122 -13.04 9.31 -6.32
N PRO A 123 -14.31 8.87 -6.44
CA PRO A 123 -15.31 9.65 -7.14
C PRO A 123 -15.55 10.96 -6.37
N VAL A 124 -15.55 12.07 -7.07
CA VAL A 124 -15.72 13.39 -6.45
C VAL A 124 -17.00 13.47 -5.61
N LYS A 125 -18.09 12.89 -6.12
CA LYS A 125 -19.40 12.91 -5.45
C LYS A 125 -19.44 12.10 -4.16
N ASN A 126 -18.53 11.14 -3.99
CA ASN A 126 -18.55 10.21 -2.86
C ASN A 126 -17.32 10.37 -1.96
N LEU A 127 -16.57 11.45 -2.14
CA LEU A 127 -15.33 11.64 -1.40
C LEU A 127 -15.56 11.66 0.12
N GLU A 128 -16.57 12.37 0.57
CA GLU A 128 -16.90 12.43 2.01
C GLU A 128 -17.31 11.06 2.55
N HIS A 129 -18.07 10.31 1.76
CA HIS A 129 -18.47 8.96 2.15
C HIS A 129 -17.27 8.04 2.31
N ILE A 130 -16.32 8.10 1.40
CA ILE A 130 -15.10 7.29 1.45
C ILE A 130 -14.27 7.65 2.67
N THR A 131 -14.12 8.94 2.96
CA THR A 131 -13.29 9.38 4.08
C THR A 131 -13.94 9.15 5.45
N SER A 132 -15.25 9.00 5.49
CA SER A 132 -15.97 8.72 6.74
C SER A 132 -16.01 7.23 7.09
N MET A 133 -15.61 6.39 6.19
CA MET A 133 -15.53 4.95 6.44
C MET A 133 -14.25 4.62 7.18
#